data_fcae7e8eac6aec35002fa52eb2d8aeb4
#
_entry.id   fcae7e8eac6aec35002fa52eb2d8aeb4
#
_cell.length_a   1.000
_cell.length_b   1.000
_cell.length_c   1.000
_cell.angle_alpha   90.00
_cell.angle_beta   90.00
_cell.angle_gamma   90.00
#
_symmetry.space_group_name_H-M   'P 1'
#
loop_
_entity.id
_entity.type
_entity.pdbx_description
1 polymer ?
#
loop_
_entity_poly.entity_id
_entity_poly.type
_entity_poly.pdbx_seq_one_letter_code
_entity_poly.pdbx_strand_id
1 'polypeptide(L)'
;MEITLKSGEVSAKITSKGAELKSLKVGNRELMWSADPAFWGKTSPLLFPMIGTLKDGKTLINGSEYKITKHGFARDLELTPEDFSSTSAMFSLTQSDYTKAMFPFDFRFTVRYTLKADGLTVTYRVHNNSNSDMPFCIGAHPAFATPGDMTDYRLEFPKLETAAVPNYNLSTGLHEENNRRPLIDGDTVLLLSHEMFYQDVCYFDKLRSRSVQLLNKENVGVRVDFPDFTSLGVWQAKDAPFLCIEPWCGSADFDDCSGVFAEKRGVEILPPDGEKAFTYTITAIELKAKV
;
A
#
# COMPACT_ATOMS: atom_id res chain seq x y z
N MET A 1 -19.49 7.00 -6.41
CA MET A 1 -19.81 6.11 -7.58
C MET A 1 -19.06 4.79 -7.40
N GLU A 2 -19.62 3.65 -7.84
CA GLU A 2 -18.93 2.35 -7.87
C GLU A 2 -18.80 1.87 -9.32
N ILE A 3 -17.63 1.37 -9.71
CA ILE A 3 -17.34 0.77 -11.02
C ILE A 3 -17.05 -0.71 -10.80
N THR A 4 -17.68 -1.56 -11.61
CA THR A 4 -17.41 -3.00 -11.65
C THR A 4 -16.71 -3.35 -12.96
N LEU A 5 -15.51 -3.93 -12.86
CA LEU A 5 -14.78 -4.53 -13.96
C LEU A 5 -15.05 -6.02 -14.00
N LYS A 6 -15.13 -6.61 -15.22
CA LYS A 6 -15.32 -8.06 -15.39
C LYS A 6 -14.66 -8.55 -16.68
N SER A 7 -13.94 -9.68 -16.55
CA SER A 7 -13.33 -10.41 -17.67
C SER A 7 -13.28 -11.90 -17.34
N GLY A 8 -14.12 -12.69 -18.00
CA GLY A 8 -14.24 -14.13 -17.70
C GLY A 8 -14.63 -14.35 -16.24
N GLU A 9 -13.80 -15.10 -15.54
CA GLU A 9 -13.98 -15.44 -14.11
C GLU A 9 -13.44 -14.36 -13.15
N VAL A 10 -12.77 -13.30 -13.66
CA VAL A 10 -12.21 -12.24 -12.82
C VAL A 10 -13.12 -11.03 -12.79
N SER A 11 -13.36 -10.52 -11.59
CA SER A 11 -14.08 -9.24 -11.40
C SER A 11 -13.48 -8.41 -10.28
N ALA A 12 -13.56 -7.09 -10.42
CA ALA A 12 -13.13 -6.13 -9.41
C ALA A 12 -14.19 -5.05 -9.23
N LYS A 13 -14.34 -4.55 -7.99
CA LYS A 13 -15.18 -3.39 -7.67
C LYS A 13 -14.33 -2.28 -7.09
N ILE A 14 -14.47 -1.08 -7.64
CA ILE A 14 -13.73 0.11 -7.25
C ILE A 14 -14.73 1.24 -6.94
N THR A 15 -14.55 1.92 -5.81
CA THR A 15 -15.33 3.13 -5.50
C THR A 15 -14.54 4.38 -5.89
N SER A 16 -15.24 5.45 -6.34
CA SER A 16 -14.63 6.74 -6.63
C SER A 16 -14.02 7.42 -5.39
N LYS A 17 -14.57 7.15 -4.20
CA LYS A 17 -13.98 7.63 -2.95
C LYS A 17 -12.65 6.92 -2.69
N GLY A 18 -11.57 7.70 -2.72
CA GLY A 18 -10.20 7.19 -2.63
C GLY A 18 -9.79 6.29 -3.79
N ALA A 19 -10.58 6.19 -4.87
CA ALA A 19 -10.45 5.17 -5.90
C ALA A 19 -10.22 3.75 -5.30
N GLU A 20 -10.82 3.46 -4.14
CA GLU A 20 -10.49 2.27 -3.34
C GLU A 20 -10.99 0.99 -4.00
N LEU A 21 -10.11 -0.01 -4.16
CA LEU A 21 -10.47 -1.39 -4.53
C LEU A 21 -11.24 -2.04 -3.38
N LYS A 22 -12.51 -2.38 -3.61
CA LYS A 22 -13.42 -2.94 -2.59
C LYS A 22 -13.61 -4.45 -2.71
N SER A 23 -13.33 -5.03 -3.89
CA SER A 23 -13.48 -6.46 -4.15
C SER A 23 -12.58 -6.85 -5.32
N LEU A 24 -11.96 -8.01 -5.23
CA LEU A 24 -11.28 -8.70 -6.33
C LEU A 24 -11.63 -10.18 -6.23
N LYS A 25 -12.42 -10.67 -7.20
CA LYS A 25 -12.81 -12.08 -7.26
C LYS A 25 -12.15 -12.78 -8.43
N VAL A 26 -11.73 -14.01 -8.19
CA VAL A 26 -11.32 -14.96 -9.22
C VAL A 26 -12.19 -16.22 -9.04
N GLY A 27 -12.99 -16.54 -10.03
CA GLY A 27 -14.08 -17.53 -9.87
C GLY A 27 -15.05 -17.08 -8.77
N ASN A 28 -15.30 -17.97 -7.83
CA ASN A 28 -16.16 -17.71 -6.65
C ASN A 28 -15.38 -17.17 -5.44
N ARG A 29 -14.07 -17.06 -5.52
CA ARG A 29 -13.22 -16.67 -4.39
C ARG A 29 -13.04 -15.16 -4.33
N GLU A 30 -13.44 -14.55 -3.20
CA GLU A 30 -13.08 -13.18 -2.86
C GLU A 30 -11.67 -13.16 -2.27
N LEU A 31 -10.80 -12.34 -2.80
CA LEU A 31 -9.42 -12.20 -2.32
C LEU A 31 -9.28 -11.10 -1.27
N MET A 32 -10.13 -10.07 -1.35
CA MET A 32 -10.01 -8.89 -0.51
C MET A 32 -10.72 -9.06 0.83
N TRP A 33 -10.24 -8.32 1.81
CA TRP A 33 -10.91 -8.11 3.10
C TRP A 33 -12.25 -7.39 2.92
N SER A 34 -13.26 -7.80 3.67
CA SER A 34 -14.64 -7.31 3.57
C SER A 34 -14.87 -5.89 4.10
N ALA A 35 -13.87 -5.28 4.72
CA ALA A 35 -13.97 -4.01 5.46
C ALA A 35 -14.94 -4.07 6.65
N ASP A 36 -14.99 -5.19 7.39
CA ASP A 36 -15.78 -5.30 8.61
C ASP A 36 -15.29 -4.26 9.64
N PRO A 37 -16.16 -3.30 10.03
CA PRO A 37 -15.78 -2.23 10.96
C PRO A 37 -15.47 -2.73 12.37
N ALA A 38 -15.81 -3.97 12.72
CA ALA A 38 -15.40 -4.59 13.98
C ALA A 38 -13.88 -4.71 14.11
N PHE A 39 -13.16 -4.78 12.98
CA PHE A 39 -11.70 -4.83 12.92
C PHE A 39 -11.13 -3.61 12.19
N TRP A 40 -11.50 -3.43 10.91
CA TRP A 40 -10.99 -2.34 10.09
C TRP A 40 -11.91 -2.07 8.89
N GLY A 41 -12.47 -0.85 8.83
CA GLY A 41 -13.51 -0.45 7.87
C GLY A 41 -13.02 -0.06 6.47
N LYS A 42 -11.79 -0.43 6.07
CA LYS A 42 -11.24 -0.19 4.72
C LYS A 42 -10.80 -1.50 4.09
N THR A 43 -10.60 -1.51 2.77
CA THR A 43 -10.18 -2.70 2.02
C THR A 43 -8.81 -2.51 1.37
N SER A 44 -8.61 -1.40 0.66
CA SER A 44 -7.36 -1.11 -0.06
C SER A 44 -7.19 0.39 -0.28
N PRO A 45 -7.03 1.19 0.77
CA PRO A 45 -6.91 2.63 0.62
C PRO A 45 -5.60 3.04 -0.06
N LEU A 46 -5.65 4.14 -0.81
CA LEU A 46 -4.48 4.77 -1.42
C LEU A 46 -3.70 5.57 -0.38
N LEU A 47 -2.38 5.56 -0.48
CA LEU A 47 -1.48 6.34 0.36
C LEU A 47 -0.78 7.40 -0.50
N PHE A 48 -1.24 8.66 -0.41
CA PHE A 48 -0.65 9.80 -1.13
C PHE A 48 -1.11 11.14 -0.50
N PRO A 49 -0.25 12.13 -0.37
CA PRO A 49 1.17 12.18 -0.74
C PRO A 49 2.10 11.71 0.38
N MET A 50 1.57 11.05 1.41
CA MET A 50 2.33 10.63 2.58
C MET A 50 1.95 9.22 3.02
N ILE A 51 2.88 8.53 3.70
CA ILE A 51 2.67 7.22 4.33
C ILE A 51 2.91 7.34 5.83
N GLY A 52 2.04 6.72 6.62
CA GLY A 52 2.15 6.68 8.07
C GLY A 52 1.90 8.03 8.75
N THR A 53 2.61 8.28 9.82
CA THR A 53 2.47 9.46 10.69
C THR A 53 3.71 10.36 10.57
N LEU A 54 3.53 11.67 10.68
CA LEU A 54 4.59 12.66 10.81
C LEU A 54 4.96 12.84 12.28
N LYS A 55 6.23 13.06 12.56
CA LYS A 55 6.71 13.48 13.89
C LYS A 55 6.05 14.78 14.29
N ASP A 56 5.51 14.83 15.49
CA ASP A 56 4.74 15.96 16.01
C ASP A 56 3.56 16.40 15.13
N GLY A 57 3.09 15.52 14.22
CA GLY A 57 1.98 15.75 13.31
C GLY A 57 2.25 16.79 12.21
N LYS A 58 3.50 17.14 11.93
CA LYS A 58 3.88 18.22 11.02
C LYS A 58 5.19 17.94 10.28
N THR A 59 5.44 18.69 9.20
CA THR A 59 6.67 18.60 8.40
C THR A 59 7.00 19.95 7.79
N LEU A 60 8.26 20.14 7.40
CA LEU A 60 8.72 21.32 6.66
C LEU A 60 8.74 21.02 5.15
N ILE A 61 8.04 21.84 4.38
CA ILE A 61 8.09 21.85 2.91
C ILE A 61 8.51 23.26 2.48
N ASN A 62 9.61 23.38 1.76
CA ASN A 62 10.16 24.66 1.31
C ASN A 62 10.29 25.69 2.47
N GLY A 63 10.71 25.23 3.64
CA GLY A 63 10.90 26.04 4.84
C GLY A 63 9.64 26.47 5.59
N SER A 64 8.45 26.09 5.12
CA SER A 64 7.17 26.35 5.78
C SER A 64 6.60 25.08 6.42
N GLU A 65 5.91 25.23 7.56
CA GLU A 65 5.31 24.13 8.29
C GLU A 65 3.96 23.71 7.69
N TYR A 66 3.77 22.42 7.48
CA TYR A 66 2.52 21.80 7.00
C TYR A 66 2.10 20.63 7.88
N LYS A 67 0.80 20.43 7.99
CA LYS A 67 0.19 19.27 8.65
C LYS A 67 -0.50 18.41 7.61
N ILE A 68 -0.03 17.17 7.47
CA ILE A 68 -0.63 16.20 6.55
C ILE A 68 -1.20 15.06 7.39
N THR A 69 -2.43 14.65 7.10
CA THR A 69 -3.09 13.55 7.83
C THR A 69 -2.36 12.22 7.64
N LYS A 70 -2.45 11.32 8.62
CA LYS A 70 -1.88 9.95 8.52
C LYS A 70 -2.27 9.31 7.18
N HIS A 71 -1.27 8.87 6.41
CA HIS A 71 -1.38 8.31 5.07
C HIS A 71 -1.85 9.29 3.96
N GLY A 72 -1.79 10.59 4.21
CA GLY A 72 -2.21 11.61 3.25
C GLY A 72 -3.72 11.73 3.09
N PHE A 73 -4.14 12.38 2.03
CA PHE A 73 -5.53 12.77 1.80
C PHE A 73 -6.23 12.01 0.67
N ALA A 74 -5.49 11.37 -0.25
CA ALA A 74 -6.08 10.79 -1.46
C ALA A 74 -7.18 9.76 -1.15
N ARG A 75 -7.01 8.96 -0.12
CA ARG A 75 -7.96 7.92 0.30
C ARG A 75 -9.30 8.42 0.82
N ASP A 76 -9.38 9.69 1.20
CA ASP A 76 -10.57 10.28 1.82
C ASP A 76 -11.33 11.22 0.87
N LEU A 77 -10.75 11.51 -0.32
CA LEU A 77 -11.32 12.37 -1.35
C LEU A 77 -12.04 11.57 -2.43
N GLU A 78 -12.97 12.21 -3.13
CA GLU A 78 -13.56 11.68 -4.36
C GLU A 78 -12.57 11.91 -5.50
N LEU A 79 -12.17 10.82 -6.19
CA LEU A 79 -11.40 10.90 -7.40
C LEU A 79 -12.33 10.89 -8.61
N THR A 80 -11.96 11.65 -9.64
CA THR A 80 -12.74 11.77 -10.88
C THR A 80 -12.50 10.55 -11.77
N PRO A 81 -13.55 9.77 -12.15
CA PRO A 81 -13.43 8.75 -13.16
C PRO A 81 -13.15 9.40 -14.53
N GLU A 82 -12.10 8.96 -15.24
CA GLU A 82 -11.73 9.54 -16.53
C GLU A 82 -11.94 8.58 -17.70
N ASP A 83 -11.54 7.33 -17.54
CA ASP A 83 -11.57 6.32 -18.59
C ASP A 83 -11.89 4.97 -17.99
N PHE A 84 -12.91 4.28 -18.52
CA PHE A 84 -13.27 2.94 -18.08
C PHE A 84 -13.87 2.09 -19.21
N SER A 85 -13.60 0.82 -19.11
CA SER A 85 -14.12 -0.24 -19.97
C SER A 85 -14.63 -1.41 -19.12
N SER A 86 -14.97 -2.53 -19.73
CA SER A 86 -15.28 -3.75 -18.98
C SER A 86 -14.10 -4.32 -18.19
N THR A 87 -12.85 -3.97 -18.57
CA THR A 87 -11.63 -4.57 -18.01
C THR A 87 -10.66 -3.56 -17.40
N SER A 88 -10.92 -2.27 -17.52
CA SER A 88 -10.06 -1.23 -16.94
C SER A 88 -10.87 -0.05 -16.43
N ALA A 89 -10.35 0.64 -15.41
CA ALA A 89 -10.87 1.92 -14.94
C ALA A 89 -9.71 2.80 -14.53
N MET A 90 -9.81 4.11 -14.83
CA MET A 90 -8.86 5.11 -14.41
C MET A 90 -9.57 6.23 -13.65
N PHE A 91 -8.95 6.65 -12.56
CA PHE A 91 -9.40 7.76 -11.73
C PHE A 91 -8.28 8.78 -11.57
N SER A 92 -8.63 10.05 -11.41
CA SER A 92 -7.65 11.11 -11.17
C SER A 92 -8.02 11.98 -9.98
N LEU A 93 -6.97 12.56 -9.41
CA LEU A 93 -7.03 13.61 -8.40
C LEU A 93 -6.03 14.70 -8.80
N THR A 94 -6.50 15.95 -8.82
CA THR A 94 -5.65 17.13 -8.98
C THR A 94 -5.70 17.96 -7.70
N GLN A 95 -4.78 18.91 -7.58
CA GLN A 95 -4.74 19.83 -6.47
C GLN A 95 -6.05 20.65 -6.35
N SER A 96 -6.32 21.07 -5.13
CA SER A 96 -7.39 21.99 -4.76
C SER A 96 -6.91 22.88 -3.61
N ASP A 97 -7.63 23.90 -3.24
CA ASP A 97 -7.29 24.71 -2.07
C ASP A 97 -7.17 23.86 -0.80
N TYR A 98 -8.03 22.84 -0.66
CA TYR A 98 -7.96 21.89 0.44
C TYR A 98 -6.64 21.09 0.47
N THR A 99 -6.21 20.54 -0.66
CA THR A 99 -4.96 19.78 -0.72
C THR A 99 -3.74 20.68 -0.61
N LYS A 100 -3.77 21.89 -1.18
CA LYS A 100 -2.68 22.88 -1.10
C LYS A 100 -2.43 23.38 0.33
N ALA A 101 -3.44 23.43 1.17
CA ALA A 101 -3.29 23.77 2.60
C ALA A 101 -2.44 22.74 3.36
N MET A 102 -2.32 21.49 2.86
CA MET A 102 -1.55 20.42 3.46
C MET A 102 -0.28 20.08 2.66
N PHE A 103 -0.35 20.21 1.33
CA PHE A 103 0.69 19.81 0.39
C PHE A 103 0.75 20.86 -0.74
N PRO A 104 1.68 21.84 -0.67
CA PRO A 104 1.61 23.07 -1.45
C PRO A 104 2.13 22.92 -2.89
N PHE A 105 1.72 21.85 -3.57
CA PHE A 105 2.12 21.55 -4.93
C PHE A 105 0.92 21.44 -5.86
N ASP A 106 1.13 21.79 -7.12
CA ASP A 106 0.25 21.47 -8.22
C ASP A 106 0.63 20.09 -8.75
N PHE A 107 -0.31 19.16 -8.75
CA PHE A 107 -0.06 17.78 -9.16
C PHE A 107 -1.24 17.20 -9.94
N ARG A 108 -0.96 16.14 -10.69
CA ARG A 108 -1.97 15.20 -11.16
C ARG A 108 -1.59 13.80 -10.67
N PHE A 109 -2.45 13.19 -9.90
CA PHE A 109 -2.34 11.80 -9.47
C PHE A 109 -3.40 10.98 -10.17
N THR A 110 -3.02 9.88 -10.82
CA THR A 110 -3.96 8.94 -11.45
C THR A 110 -3.76 7.53 -10.94
N VAL A 111 -4.86 6.79 -10.87
CA VAL A 111 -4.90 5.38 -10.53
C VAL A 111 -5.60 4.63 -11.64
N ARG A 112 -4.91 3.69 -12.28
CA ARG A 112 -5.48 2.79 -13.28
C ARG A 112 -5.53 1.38 -12.75
N TYR A 113 -6.69 0.78 -12.83
CA TYR A 113 -6.97 -0.63 -12.59
C TYR A 113 -7.13 -1.35 -13.91
N THR A 114 -6.47 -2.50 -14.08
CA THR A 114 -6.57 -3.32 -15.29
C THR A 114 -6.67 -4.79 -14.90
N LEU A 115 -7.77 -5.45 -15.27
CA LEU A 115 -7.95 -6.88 -15.02
C LEU A 115 -6.92 -7.70 -15.79
N LYS A 116 -6.48 -8.79 -15.15
CA LYS A 116 -5.68 -9.86 -15.72
C LYS A 116 -6.51 -11.14 -15.76
N ALA A 117 -5.99 -12.19 -16.41
CA ALA A 117 -6.67 -13.48 -16.48
C ALA A 117 -6.90 -14.14 -15.11
N ASP A 118 -6.06 -13.80 -14.13
CA ASP A 118 -5.98 -14.40 -12.80
C ASP A 118 -5.84 -13.34 -11.67
N GLY A 119 -6.13 -12.07 -11.97
CA GLY A 119 -5.98 -11.01 -10.99
C GLY A 119 -6.13 -9.60 -11.54
N LEU A 120 -5.35 -8.67 -10.98
CA LEU A 120 -5.48 -7.23 -11.23
C LEU A 120 -4.10 -6.55 -11.20
N THR A 121 -3.84 -5.69 -12.19
CA THR A 121 -2.73 -4.73 -12.15
C THR A 121 -3.27 -3.36 -11.75
N VAL A 122 -2.57 -2.69 -10.85
CA VAL A 122 -2.83 -1.31 -10.41
C VAL A 122 -1.61 -0.46 -10.74
N THR A 123 -1.82 0.63 -11.46
CA THR A 123 -0.76 1.59 -11.80
C THR A 123 -1.12 2.96 -11.26
N TYR A 124 -0.29 3.48 -10.40
CA TYR A 124 -0.29 4.87 -9.96
C TYR A 124 0.59 5.69 -10.86
N ARG A 125 0.19 6.92 -11.16
CA ARG A 125 1.02 7.86 -11.90
C ARG A 125 0.92 9.22 -11.23
N VAL A 126 2.06 9.82 -10.95
CA VAL A 126 2.17 11.14 -10.35
C VAL A 126 2.87 12.06 -11.32
N HIS A 127 2.28 13.20 -11.61
CA HIS A 127 2.84 14.26 -12.43
C HIS A 127 2.95 15.53 -11.58
N ASN A 128 4.12 16.18 -11.62
CA ASN A 128 4.37 17.43 -10.94
C ASN A 128 4.06 18.61 -11.88
N ASN A 129 2.96 19.31 -11.62
CA ASN A 129 2.56 20.52 -12.37
C ASN A 129 3.11 21.81 -11.72
N SER A 130 3.93 21.71 -10.67
CA SER A 130 4.54 22.86 -10.00
C SER A 130 5.82 23.31 -10.68
N ASN A 131 6.27 24.53 -10.36
CA ASN A 131 7.52 25.09 -10.87
C ASN A 131 8.74 24.74 -9.97
N SER A 132 8.59 23.83 -9.03
CA SER A 132 9.63 23.38 -8.10
C SER A 132 9.61 21.87 -7.94
N ASP A 133 10.69 21.31 -7.43
CA ASP A 133 10.75 19.89 -7.07
C ASP A 133 9.65 19.55 -6.08
N MET A 134 8.92 18.46 -6.37
CA MET A 134 7.81 17.96 -5.56
C MET A 134 8.21 16.65 -4.88
N PRO A 135 8.51 16.67 -3.58
CA PRO A 135 8.68 15.45 -2.80
C PRO A 135 7.31 14.84 -2.47
N PHE A 136 7.19 13.52 -2.55
CA PHE A 136 5.98 12.80 -2.14
C PHE A 136 6.31 11.36 -1.73
N CYS A 137 5.41 10.77 -0.92
CA CYS A 137 5.38 9.34 -0.70
C CYS A 137 4.16 8.74 -1.40
N ILE A 138 4.26 7.49 -1.81
CA ILE A 138 3.18 6.78 -2.48
C ILE A 138 3.15 5.32 -2.06
N GLY A 139 1.96 4.78 -1.83
CA GLY A 139 1.80 3.39 -1.45
C GLY A 139 0.41 2.84 -1.68
N ALA A 140 0.37 1.51 -1.71
CA ALA A 140 -0.84 0.72 -1.70
C ALA A 140 -1.05 0.10 -0.30
N HIS A 141 -2.32 -0.18 0.04
CA HIS A 141 -2.66 -0.79 1.33
C HIS A 141 -3.74 -1.90 1.15
N PRO A 142 -3.56 -2.83 0.19
CA PRO A 142 -4.53 -3.91 -0.02
C PRO A 142 -4.52 -4.90 1.15
N ALA A 143 -5.71 -5.16 1.70
CA ALA A 143 -5.96 -6.19 2.70
C ALA A 143 -6.54 -7.44 2.06
N PHE A 144 -5.93 -8.58 2.32
CA PHE A 144 -6.35 -9.89 1.84
C PHE A 144 -7.00 -10.69 2.95
N ALA A 145 -8.13 -11.33 2.66
CA ALA A 145 -8.82 -12.16 3.63
C ALA A 145 -7.97 -13.39 4.02
N THR A 146 -7.84 -13.63 5.32
CA THR A 146 -7.16 -14.81 5.90
C THR A 146 -8.09 -15.53 6.87
N PRO A 147 -9.16 -16.18 6.36
CA PRO A 147 -10.10 -16.88 7.23
C PRO A 147 -9.40 -18.03 7.96
N GLY A 148 -9.74 -18.22 9.24
CA GLY A 148 -9.14 -19.24 10.09
C GLY A 148 -8.02 -18.71 10.98
N ASP A 149 -7.07 -19.56 11.34
CA ASP A 149 -5.94 -19.21 12.20
C ASP A 149 -4.82 -18.56 11.38
N MET A 150 -4.26 -17.45 11.87
CA MET A 150 -3.13 -16.77 11.20
C MET A 150 -1.89 -17.67 11.10
N THR A 151 -1.70 -18.60 12.01
CA THR A 151 -0.60 -19.57 11.98
C THR A 151 -0.73 -20.61 10.85
N ASP A 152 -1.87 -20.68 10.17
CA ASP A 152 -2.04 -21.46 8.94
C ASP A 152 -1.49 -20.75 7.71
N TYR A 153 -1.03 -19.50 7.86
CA TYR A 153 -0.53 -18.67 6.77
C TYR A 153 0.96 -18.38 6.89
N ARG A 154 1.57 -18.12 5.74
CA ARG A 154 2.96 -17.69 5.63
C ARG A 154 3.15 -16.72 4.48
N LEU A 155 4.20 -15.92 4.56
CA LEU A 155 4.71 -15.18 3.42
C LEU A 155 5.88 -15.95 2.79
N GLU A 156 5.87 -16.07 1.45
CA GLU A 156 6.99 -16.63 0.70
C GLU A 156 7.59 -15.58 -0.24
N PHE A 157 8.90 -15.39 -0.14
CA PHE A 157 9.68 -14.48 -0.95
C PHE A 157 10.47 -15.26 -2.03
N PRO A 158 10.65 -14.72 -3.25
CA PRO A 158 11.38 -15.42 -4.30
C PRO A 158 12.91 -15.48 -4.07
N LYS A 159 13.43 -14.71 -3.12
CA LYS A 159 14.86 -14.65 -2.76
C LYS A 159 15.03 -14.88 -1.27
N LEU A 160 16.21 -15.39 -0.89
CA LEU A 160 16.61 -15.42 0.51
C LEU A 160 16.64 -13.99 1.07
N GLU A 161 15.94 -13.77 2.16
CA GLU A 161 15.85 -12.50 2.86
C GLU A 161 16.53 -12.62 4.24
N THR A 162 17.18 -11.54 4.65
CA THR A 162 17.60 -11.31 6.03
C THR A 162 17.09 -9.94 6.40
N ALA A 163 16.03 -9.88 7.18
CA ALA A 163 15.31 -8.65 7.47
C ALA A 163 15.03 -8.48 8.97
N ALA A 164 15.51 -7.36 9.50
CA ALA A 164 15.12 -6.84 10.81
C ALA A 164 14.32 -5.55 10.57
N VAL A 165 13.05 -5.56 11.00
CA VAL A 165 12.16 -4.40 10.87
C VAL A 165 12.31 -3.44 12.03
N PRO A 166 12.25 -2.11 11.84
CA PRO A 166 12.22 -1.17 12.96
C PRO A 166 10.97 -1.38 13.79
N ASN A 167 11.10 -1.29 15.11
CA ASN A 167 9.93 -1.26 15.96
C ASN A 167 9.10 0.00 15.69
N TYR A 168 7.79 -0.13 15.86
CA TYR A 168 6.87 0.98 15.77
C TYR A 168 6.41 1.38 17.16
N ASN A 169 6.65 2.62 17.55
CA ASN A 169 6.26 3.13 18.84
C ASN A 169 4.80 3.58 18.80
N LEU A 170 3.92 2.81 19.44
CA LEU A 170 2.47 3.07 19.44
C LEU A 170 2.07 4.42 20.07
N SER A 171 2.90 4.99 20.96
CA SER A 171 2.60 6.26 21.60
C SER A 171 2.95 7.46 20.75
N THR A 172 3.98 7.37 19.92
CA THR A 172 4.44 8.45 19.04
C THR A 172 3.99 8.27 17.58
N GLY A 173 3.71 7.04 17.17
CA GLY A 173 3.43 6.69 15.77
C GLY A 173 4.67 6.70 14.88
N LEU A 174 5.87 6.57 15.43
CA LEU A 174 7.14 6.64 14.72
C LEU A 174 7.84 5.29 14.69
N HIS A 175 8.64 5.07 13.64
CA HIS A 175 9.60 3.97 13.63
C HIS A 175 10.82 4.30 14.49
N GLU A 176 11.39 3.29 15.16
CA GLU A 176 12.60 3.39 15.97
C GLU A 176 13.79 2.81 15.21
N GLU A 177 14.68 3.69 14.67
CA GLU A 177 15.79 3.23 13.81
C GLU A 177 16.74 2.29 14.53
N ASN A 178 17.08 2.58 15.75
CA ASN A 178 18.07 1.82 16.54
C ASN A 178 17.45 0.64 17.31
N ASN A 179 16.15 0.41 17.17
CA ASN A 179 15.43 -0.66 17.84
C ASN A 179 14.72 -1.53 16.78
N ARG A 180 15.44 -2.52 16.26
CA ARG A 180 14.94 -3.41 15.21
C ARG A 180 14.78 -4.83 15.71
N ARG A 181 13.69 -5.47 15.32
CA ARG A 181 13.45 -6.91 15.60
C ARG A 181 13.72 -7.75 14.36
N PRO A 182 14.49 -8.85 14.47
CA PRO A 182 14.69 -9.78 13.37
C PRO A 182 13.39 -10.54 13.08
N LEU A 183 13.01 -10.65 11.81
CA LEU A 183 11.85 -11.42 11.36
C LEU A 183 12.24 -12.56 10.42
N ILE A 184 13.25 -12.37 9.58
CA ILE A 184 13.72 -13.36 8.61
C ILE A 184 15.26 -13.39 8.70
N ASP A 185 15.84 -14.58 8.74
CA ASP A 185 17.30 -14.77 8.78
C ASP A 185 17.74 -15.81 7.75
N GLY A 186 18.09 -15.35 6.54
CA GLY A 186 18.56 -16.20 5.47
C GLY A 186 17.54 -17.20 4.93
N ASP A 187 16.24 -16.85 4.98
CA ASP A 187 15.14 -17.72 4.53
C ASP A 187 14.31 -17.05 3.44
N THR A 188 13.49 -17.82 2.76
CA THR A 188 12.45 -17.36 1.83
C THR A 188 11.07 -17.36 2.46
N VAL A 189 10.91 -17.92 3.65
CA VAL A 189 9.61 -18.11 4.31
C VAL A 189 9.55 -17.33 5.62
N LEU A 190 8.44 -16.62 5.81
CA LEU A 190 8.08 -16.01 7.08
C LEU A 190 6.74 -16.62 7.54
N LEU A 191 6.77 -17.41 8.61
CA LEU A 191 5.57 -17.91 9.27
C LEU A 191 4.85 -16.76 9.98
N LEU A 192 3.54 -16.73 9.89
CA LEU A 192 2.74 -15.63 10.44
C LEU A 192 2.14 -16.01 11.80
N SER A 193 1.96 -15.00 12.64
CA SER A 193 1.13 -15.05 13.84
C SER A 193 0.53 -13.66 14.12
N HIS A 194 -0.53 -13.60 14.90
CA HIS A 194 -1.15 -12.32 15.27
C HIS A 194 -0.20 -11.43 16.08
N GLU A 195 0.62 -12.02 16.95
CA GLU A 195 1.54 -11.30 17.84
C GLU A 195 2.57 -10.47 17.08
N MET A 196 2.91 -10.87 15.85
CA MET A 196 3.85 -10.11 14.98
C MET A 196 3.38 -8.68 14.76
N PHE A 197 2.06 -8.44 14.78
CA PHE A 197 1.41 -7.18 14.44
C PHE A 197 0.90 -6.40 15.66
N TYR A 198 1.12 -6.88 16.88
CA TYR A 198 0.68 -6.16 18.09
C TYR A 198 1.44 -4.86 18.33
N GLN A 199 2.56 -4.66 17.64
CA GLN A 199 3.31 -3.41 17.61
C GLN A 199 3.12 -2.66 16.27
N ASP A 200 1.93 -2.77 15.63
CA ASP A 200 1.61 -2.18 14.33
C ASP A 200 2.38 -2.84 13.17
N VAL A 201 2.73 -2.08 12.15
CA VAL A 201 3.28 -2.56 10.88
C VAL A 201 4.68 -3.17 11.00
N CYS A 202 4.87 -4.31 10.35
CA CYS A 202 6.21 -4.83 10.02
C CYS A 202 6.71 -4.11 8.77
N TYR A 203 7.56 -3.11 8.91
CA TYR A 203 8.08 -2.32 7.82
C TYR A 203 9.41 -2.88 7.31
N PHE A 204 9.36 -3.51 6.14
CA PHE A 204 10.53 -4.08 5.46
C PHE A 204 11.16 -3.05 4.52
N ASP A 205 12.18 -2.35 4.98
CA ASP A 205 12.89 -1.31 4.23
C ASP A 205 14.07 -1.82 3.39
N LYS A 206 14.44 -3.11 3.51
CA LYS A 206 15.66 -3.67 2.93
C LYS A 206 15.46 -5.01 2.22
N LEU A 207 14.26 -5.28 1.68
CA LEU A 207 14.01 -6.51 0.93
C LEU A 207 14.77 -6.54 -0.40
N ARG A 208 15.27 -7.72 -0.75
CA ARG A 208 15.86 -8.03 -2.07
C ARG A 208 14.78 -8.47 -3.08
N SER A 209 13.69 -9.02 -2.58
CA SER A 209 12.51 -9.43 -3.36
C SER A 209 11.67 -8.23 -3.75
N ARG A 210 11.00 -8.33 -4.89
CA ARG A 210 10.00 -7.37 -5.37
C ARG A 210 8.68 -8.07 -5.69
N SER A 211 8.47 -9.19 -5.04
CA SER A 211 7.18 -9.89 -4.93
C SER A 211 7.15 -10.70 -3.66
N VAL A 212 5.93 -11.01 -3.20
CA VAL A 212 5.68 -11.88 -2.07
C VAL A 212 4.39 -12.67 -2.32
N GLN A 213 4.32 -13.89 -1.81
CA GLN A 213 3.11 -14.70 -1.81
C GLN A 213 2.59 -14.82 -0.38
N LEU A 214 1.30 -14.61 -0.17
CA LEU A 214 0.58 -14.98 1.04
C LEU A 214 -0.13 -16.31 0.76
N LEU A 215 0.28 -17.34 1.44
CA LEU A 215 -0.21 -18.71 1.23
C LEU A 215 -0.76 -19.30 2.52
N ASN A 216 -1.88 -20.01 2.41
CA ASN A 216 -2.36 -20.88 3.48
C ASN A 216 -1.64 -22.24 3.42
N LYS A 217 -1.98 -23.17 4.34
CA LYS A 217 -1.39 -24.50 4.42
C LYS A 217 -1.68 -25.39 3.19
N GLU A 218 -2.71 -25.09 2.42
CA GLU A 218 -3.03 -25.77 1.15
C GLU A 218 -2.29 -25.18 -0.05
N ASN A 219 -1.41 -24.18 0.15
CA ASN A 219 -0.71 -23.42 -0.89
C ASN A 219 -1.66 -22.61 -1.81
N VAL A 220 -2.79 -22.21 -1.27
CA VAL A 220 -3.75 -21.29 -1.91
C VAL A 220 -3.58 -19.90 -1.31
N GLY A 221 -3.64 -18.87 -2.13
CA GLY A 221 -3.42 -17.53 -1.63
C GLY A 221 -3.40 -16.45 -2.70
N VAL A 222 -2.54 -15.48 -2.50
CA VAL A 222 -2.32 -14.38 -3.44
C VAL A 222 -0.82 -14.11 -3.58
N ARG A 223 -0.42 -13.66 -4.76
CA ARG A 223 0.90 -13.08 -5.03
C ARG A 223 0.73 -11.59 -5.26
N VAL A 224 1.62 -10.81 -4.67
CA VAL A 224 1.74 -9.37 -4.92
C VAL A 224 3.13 -9.11 -5.50
N ASP A 225 3.17 -8.63 -6.75
CA ASP A 225 4.39 -8.14 -7.43
C ASP A 225 4.43 -6.62 -7.31
N PHE A 226 5.59 -6.05 -6.94
CA PHE A 226 5.74 -4.61 -6.69
C PHE A 226 7.10 -4.07 -7.18
N PRO A 227 7.42 -4.19 -8.49
CA PRO A 227 8.75 -3.90 -9.01
C PRO A 227 9.20 -2.45 -8.80
N ASP A 228 8.26 -1.51 -8.76
CA ASP A 228 8.52 -0.08 -8.71
C ASP A 228 8.55 0.49 -7.27
N PHE A 229 8.28 -0.36 -6.26
CA PHE A 229 8.26 0.05 -4.86
C PHE A 229 9.52 -0.39 -4.13
N THR A 230 10.02 0.46 -3.25
CA THR A 230 11.30 0.25 -2.56
C THR A 230 11.19 -0.54 -1.27
N SER A 231 10.02 -0.54 -0.64
CA SER A 231 9.75 -1.15 0.65
C SER A 231 8.39 -1.83 0.70
N LEU A 232 8.15 -2.59 1.76
CA LEU A 232 6.93 -3.34 1.98
C LEU A 232 6.47 -3.18 3.43
N GLY A 233 5.24 -2.70 3.62
CA GLY A 233 4.51 -2.82 4.88
C GLY A 233 3.75 -4.15 4.91
N VAL A 234 3.75 -4.81 6.06
CA VAL A 234 2.87 -5.95 6.34
C VAL A 234 2.17 -5.68 7.65
N TRP A 235 0.84 -5.68 7.62
CA TRP A 235 0.04 -5.25 8.76
C TRP A 235 -1.30 -5.97 8.85
N GLN A 236 -1.81 -6.11 10.07
CA GLN A 236 -3.21 -6.41 10.35
C GLN A 236 -3.69 -5.64 11.57
N ALA A 237 -4.99 -5.40 11.66
CA ALA A 237 -5.60 -5.00 12.93
C ALA A 237 -5.50 -6.17 13.93
N LYS A 238 -5.46 -5.86 15.22
CA LYS A 238 -5.29 -6.88 16.26
C LYS A 238 -6.30 -8.02 16.09
N ASP A 239 -5.78 -9.25 15.98
CA ASP A 239 -6.53 -10.50 15.86
C ASP A 239 -7.53 -10.55 14.69
N ALA A 240 -7.34 -9.72 13.66
CA ALA A 240 -8.24 -9.65 12.52
C ALA A 240 -7.98 -10.79 11.50
N PRO A 241 -9.03 -11.29 10.81
CA PRO A 241 -8.87 -12.35 9.80
C PRO A 241 -8.52 -11.79 8.43
N PHE A 242 -7.50 -10.92 8.36
CA PHE A 242 -6.92 -10.38 7.13
C PHE A 242 -5.44 -10.07 7.32
N LEU A 243 -4.73 -9.92 6.21
CA LEU A 243 -3.38 -9.38 6.18
C LEU A 243 -3.25 -8.32 5.09
N CYS A 244 -2.72 -7.16 5.43
CA CYS A 244 -2.30 -6.15 4.45
C CYS A 244 -0.91 -6.47 3.94
N ILE A 245 -0.72 -6.37 2.62
CA ILE A 245 0.58 -6.44 1.94
C ILE A 245 0.73 -5.14 1.16
N GLU A 246 1.59 -4.27 1.63
CA GLU A 246 1.58 -2.85 1.32
C GLU A 246 2.86 -2.40 0.62
N PRO A 247 2.93 -2.41 -0.72
CA PRO A 247 4.04 -1.80 -1.46
C PRO A 247 4.13 -0.30 -1.21
N TRP A 248 5.32 0.19 -0.77
CA TRP A 248 5.55 1.59 -0.42
C TRP A 248 6.80 2.18 -1.07
N CYS A 249 6.71 3.47 -1.44
CA CYS A 249 7.82 4.41 -1.55
C CYS A 249 7.60 5.49 -0.50
N GLY A 250 8.35 5.42 0.59
CA GLY A 250 8.16 6.21 1.82
C GLY A 250 7.79 5.36 3.03
N SER A 251 7.62 6.01 4.17
CA SER A 251 7.27 5.39 5.46
C SER A 251 6.64 6.42 6.40
N ALA A 252 6.14 5.99 7.57
CA ALA A 252 6.00 6.89 8.71
C ALA A 252 7.36 7.51 9.05
N ASP A 253 7.37 8.63 9.76
CA ASP A 253 8.63 9.20 10.22
C ASP A 253 9.34 8.24 11.18
N PHE A 254 10.65 8.37 11.21
CA PHE A 254 11.50 7.74 12.20
C PHE A 254 11.77 8.73 13.36
N ASP A 255 12.14 8.21 14.51
CA ASP A 255 12.45 8.98 15.70
C ASP A 255 13.60 9.97 15.49
N ASP A 256 14.53 9.67 14.58
CA ASP A 256 15.70 10.46 14.19
C ASP A 256 15.46 11.38 12.97
N CYS A 257 14.23 11.51 12.46
CA CYS A 257 13.95 12.33 11.28
C CYS A 257 14.21 13.82 11.52
N SER A 258 14.64 14.53 10.46
CA SER A 258 14.89 15.99 10.48
C SER A 258 13.60 16.82 10.54
N GLY A 259 12.44 16.23 10.21
CA GLY A 259 11.18 16.93 10.02
C GLY A 259 11.04 17.63 8.67
N VAL A 260 12.02 17.51 7.77
CA VAL A 260 11.95 18.02 6.39
C VAL A 260 11.34 16.96 5.48
N PHE A 261 10.25 17.29 4.78
CA PHE A 261 9.51 16.32 3.98
C PHE A 261 10.35 15.69 2.87
N ALA A 262 11.18 16.48 2.20
CA ALA A 262 12.07 16.00 1.14
C ALA A 262 13.20 15.08 1.63
N GLU A 263 13.43 15.00 2.95
CA GLU A 263 14.46 14.15 3.56
C GLU A 263 13.87 12.87 4.19
N LYS A 264 12.56 12.65 4.05
CA LYS A 264 11.93 11.43 4.54
C LYS A 264 12.52 10.18 3.86
N ARG A 265 12.65 9.10 4.63
CA ARG A 265 13.12 7.82 4.08
C ARG A 265 12.18 7.29 3.02
N GLY A 266 12.74 6.98 1.85
CA GLY A 266 12.00 6.44 0.71
C GLY A 266 11.09 7.45 -0.01
N VAL A 267 11.23 8.77 0.30
CA VAL A 267 10.54 9.83 -0.43
C VAL A 267 10.96 9.84 -1.90
N GLU A 268 9.99 10.07 -2.78
CA GLU A 268 10.21 10.31 -4.21
C GLU A 268 10.24 11.82 -4.46
N ILE A 269 11.06 12.25 -5.42
CA ILE A 269 11.14 13.67 -5.80
C ILE A 269 10.97 13.77 -7.32
N LEU A 270 9.99 14.55 -7.77
CA LEU A 270 9.79 14.86 -9.17
C LEU A 270 10.17 16.30 -9.47
N PRO A 271 11.03 16.55 -10.47
CA PRO A 271 11.30 17.90 -10.94
C PRO A 271 10.04 18.52 -11.55
N PRO A 272 10.02 19.82 -11.82
CA PRO A 272 8.96 20.46 -12.60
C PRO A 272 8.66 19.71 -13.89
N ASP A 273 7.37 19.50 -14.20
CA ASP A 273 6.88 18.74 -15.35
C ASP A 273 7.32 17.25 -15.38
N GLY A 274 7.90 16.77 -14.29
CA GLY A 274 8.31 15.37 -14.14
C GLY A 274 7.12 14.45 -13.86
N GLU A 275 7.21 13.21 -14.37
CA GLU A 275 6.21 12.17 -14.16
C GLU A 275 6.86 10.84 -13.78
N LYS A 276 6.22 10.08 -12.88
CA LYS A 276 6.64 8.73 -12.52
C LYS A 276 5.44 7.81 -12.32
N ALA A 277 5.59 6.57 -12.78
CA ALA A 277 4.60 5.51 -12.58
C ALA A 277 5.11 4.49 -11.55
N PHE A 278 4.14 3.89 -10.82
CA PHE A 278 4.38 2.84 -9.84
C PHE A 278 3.32 1.76 -10.04
N THR A 279 3.73 0.54 -10.26
CA THR A 279 2.84 -0.56 -10.59
C THR A 279 2.99 -1.70 -9.60
N TYR A 280 1.87 -2.24 -9.14
CA TYR A 280 1.82 -3.53 -8.48
C TYR A 280 0.75 -4.41 -9.11
N THR A 281 0.92 -5.72 -8.96
CA THR A 281 -0.03 -6.71 -9.50
C THR A 281 -0.43 -7.68 -8.40
N ILE A 282 -1.72 -7.92 -8.29
CA ILE A 282 -2.30 -8.96 -7.43
C ILE A 282 -2.70 -10.13 -8.32
N THR A 283 -2.15 -11.32 -8.05
CA THR A 283 -2.45 -12.55 -8.77
C THR A 283 -2.99 -13.59 -7.79
N ALA A 284 -4.12 -14.23 -8.13
CA ALA A 284 -4.64 -15.34 -7.34
C ALA A 284 -3.75 -16.58 -7.51
N ILE A 285 -3.52 -17.28 -6.40
CA ILE A 285 -2.87 -18.60 -6.40
C ILE A 285 -3.93 -19.61 -6.02
N GLU A 286 -4.25 -20.51 -6.97
CA GLU A 286 -5.27 -21.54 -6.85
C GLU A 286 -4.62 -22.92 -6.70
N LEU A 287 -5.39 -23.87 -6.17
CA LEU A 287 -4.98 -25.27 -6.19
C LEU A 287 -4.76 -25.70 -7.66
N LYS A 288 -3.56 -26.18 -7.97
CA LYS A 288 -3.36 -26.86 -9.26
C LYS A 288 -4.31 -28.05 -9.28
N ALA A 289 -5.18 -28.12 -10.27
CA ALA A 289 -5.96 -29.32 -10.51
C ALA A 289 -4.99 -30.51 -10.58
N LYS A 290 -5.19 -31.54 -9.75
CA LYS A 290 -4.42 -32.77 -9.89
C LYS A 290 -4.78 -33.34 -11.26
N VAL A 291 -3.81 -33.29 -12.19
CA VAL A 291 -3.89 -33.93 -13.52
C VAL A 291 -3.88 -35.44 -13.34
#